data_807f04bedbc2d271d2281a61326501ce
#
_entry.id   807f04bedbc2d271d2281a61326501ce
#
_cell.length_a   1.000
_cell.length_b   1.000
_cell.length_c   1.000
_cell.angle_alpha   90.00
_cell.angle_beta   90.00
_cell.angle_gamma   90.00
#
_symmetry.space_group_name_H-M   'P 1'
#
loop_
_entity.id
_entity.type
_entity.pdbx_description
1 polymer ?
#
loop_
_entity_poly.entity_id
_entity_poly.type
_entity_poly.pdbx_seq_one_letter_code
_entity_poly.pdbx_strand_id
1 'polypeptide(L)'
;MRKPKPTITPIVIPDDKLQFLKKKLEDPNLSLYLKRNYIRKIMGGHCAICQKIPTKIASYDMDGISLIERYCDKCIEKANLT
;
A
#
# COMPACT_ATOMS: atom_id res chain seq x y z
N MET A 1 -11.73 -0.02 23.05
CA MET A 1 -10.76 -1.11 22.84
C MET A 1 -9.54 -0.60 22.11
N ARG A 2 -8.37 -0.93 22.64
CA ARG A 2 -7.13 -0.56 21.96
C ARG A 2 -6.89 -1.51 20.79
N LYS A 3 -6.56 -0.96 19.63
CA LYS A 3 -6.08 -1.78 18.53
C LYS A 3 -4.77 -2.44 18.91
N PRO A 4 -4.57 -3.73 18.66
CA PRO A 4 -3.29 -4.37 18.90
C PRO A 4 -2.22 -3.73 18.01
N LYS A 5 -0.97 -3.86 18.41
CA LYS A 5 0.15 -3.42 17.58
C LYS A 5 0.18 -4.23 16.29
N PRO A 6 0.24 -3.58 15.13
CA PRO A 6 0.31 -4.33 13.87
C PRO A 6 1.67 -4.98 13.68
N THR A 7 1.67 -6.07 12.94
CA THR A 7 2.90 -6.66 12.40
C THR A 7 3.20 -5.97 11.08
N ILE A 8 4.38 -5.36 10.98
CA ILE A 8 4.79 -4.63 9.77
C ILE A 8 5.68 -5.54 8.94
N THR A 9 5.27 -5.79 7.69
CA THR A 9 6.05 -6.59 6.75
C THR A 9 6.27 -5.80 5.47
N PRO A 10 7.47 -5.91 4.84
CA PRO A 10 7.71 -5.25 3.57
C PRO A 10 6.95 -5.96 2.45
N ILE A 11 6.54 -5.19 1.45
CA ILE A 11 5.95 -5.74 0.24
C ILE A 11 7.07 -6.02 -0.76
N VAL A 12 7.17 -7.27 -1.21
CA VAL A 12 8.13 -7.67 -2.22
C VAL A 12 7.44 -7.64 -3.58
N ILE A 13 7.92 -6.78 -4.48
CA ILE A 13 7.36 -6.63 -5.83
C ILE A 13 8.46 -6.94 -6.84
N PRO A 14 8.19 -7.79 -7.85
CA PRO A 14 9.12 -7.96 -8.95
C PRO A 14 9.41 -6.64 -9.66
N ASP A 15 10.68 -6.42 -10.05
CA ASP A 15 11.10 -5.17 -10.66
C ASP A 15 10.32 -4.83 -11.92
N ASP A 16 10.00 -5.82 -12.75
CA ASP A 16 9.24 -5.61 -13.98
C ASP A 16 7.85 -5.04 -13.70
N LYS A 17 7.17 -5.55 -12.68
CA LYS A 17 5.87 -5.04 -12.26
C LYS A 17 5.97 -3.64 -11.69
N LEU A 18 6.99 -3.37 -10.89
CA LEU A 18 7.21 -2.05 -10.33
C LEU A 18 7.49 -1.01 -11.41
N GLN A 19 8.32 -1.35 -12.40
CA GLN A 19 8.61 -0.47 -13.52
C GLN A 19 7.37 -0.20 -14.38
N PHE A 20 6.58 -1.23 -14.64
CA PHE A 20 5.33 -1.07 -15.37
C PHE A 20 4.39 -0.11 -14.64
N LEU A 21 4.25 -0.27 -13.33
CA LEU A 21 3.38 0.56 -12.52
C LEU A 21 3.87 2.02 -12.50
N LYS A 22 5.17 2.24 -12.31
CA LYS A 22 5.75 3.58 -12.34
C LYS A 22 5.51 4.27 -13.68
N LYS A 23 5.67 3.54 -14.79
CA LYS A 23 5.44 4.06 -16.13
C LYS A 23 3.99 4.51 -16.31
N LYS A 24 3.04 3.72 -15.81
CA LYS A 24 1.62 4.07 -15.87
C LYS A 24 1.29 5.29 -15.02
N LEU A 25 1.91 5.40 -13.83
CA LEU A 25 1.66 6.53 -12.95
C LEU A 25 2.24 7.84 -13.48
N GLU A 26 3.26 7.77 -14.33
CA GLU A 26 3.86 8.94 -14.97
C GLU A 26 3.14 9.37 -16.26
N ASP A 27 2.20 8.56 -16.74
CA ASP A 27 1.50 8.86 -17.99
C ASP A 27 0.52 10.03 -17.79
N PRO A 28 0.74 11.17 -18.48
CA PRO A 28 -0.14 12.33 -18.30
C PRO A 28 -1.53 12.13 -18.90
N ASN A 29 -1.72 11.12 -19.75
CA ASN A 29 -3.01 10.83 -20.38
C ASN A 29 -3.90 9.95 -19.52
N LEU A 30 -3.37 9.35 -18.46
CA LEU A 30 -4.17 8.53 -17.55
C LEU A 30 -4.76 9.40 -16.44
N SER A 31 -6.06 9.22 -16.19
CA SER A 31 -6.71 9.89 -15.07
C SER A 31 -6.20 9.33 -13.74
N LEU A 32 -6.37 10.11 -12.68
CA LEU A 32 -6.00 9.67 -11.34
C LEU A 32 -6.73 8.41 -10.93
N TYR A 33 -7.99 8.28 -11.33
CA TYR A 33 -8.81 7.10 -11.07
C TYR A 33 -8.21 5.83 -11.69
N LEU A 34 -7.79 5.93 -12.96
CA LEU A 34 -7.17 4.79 -13.66
C LEU A 34 -5.82 4.43 -13.04
N LYS A 35 -5.03 5.42 -12.64
CA LYS A 35 -3.76 5.18 -11.97
C LYS A 35 -3.95 4.40 -10.67
N ARG A 36 -4.94 4.78 -9.87
CA ARG A 36 -5.27 4.05 -8.63
C ARG A 36 -5.71 2.63 -8.91
N ASN A 37 -6.46 2.40 -9.99
CA ASN A 37 -6.88 1.05 -10.38
C ASN A 37 -5.69 0.16 -10.73
N TYR A 38 -4.67 0.70 -11.41
CA TYR A 38 -3.45 -0.05 -11.68
C TYR A 38 -2.72 -0.45 -10.40
N ILE A 39 -2.63 0.47 -9.45
CA ILE A 39 -2.02 0.17 -8.14
C ILE A 39 -2.78 -0.96 -7.45
N ARG A 40 -4.10 -0.90 -7.43
CA ARG A 40 -4.93 -1.92 -6.80
C ARG A 40 -4.78 -3.28 -7.47
N LYS A 41 -4.72 -3.32 -8.80
CA LYS A 41 -4.57 -4.58 -9.55
C LYS A 41 -3.24 -5.25 -9.29
N ILE A 42 -2.16 -4.47 -9.26
CA ILE A 42 -0.80 -5.01 -9.16
C ILE A 42 -0.42 -5.27 -7.71
N MET A 43 -0.79 -4.36 -6.81
CA MET A 43 -0.38 -4.39 -5.40
C MET A 43 -1.45 -4.94 -4.47
N GLY A 44 -2.65 -5.15 -4.95
CA GLY A 44 -3.78 -5.53 -4.11
C GLY A 44 -4.39 -4.38 -3.32
N GLY A 45 -3.87 -3.18 -3.45
CA GLY A 45 -4.35 -1.99 -2.77
C GLY A 45 -3.32 -0.88 -2.82
N HIS A 46 -3.70 0.32 -2.42
CA HIS A 46 -2.82 1.49 -2.36
C HIS A 46 -2.54 1.88 -0.92
N CYS A 47 -1.62 2.84 -0.72
CA CYS A 47 -1.35 3.39 0.60
C CYS A 47 -2.64 3.95 1.23
N ALA A 48 -2.89 3.61 2.48
CA ALA A 48 -4.13 3.99 3.18
C ALA A 48 -4.26 5.50 3.39
N ILE A 49 -3.16 6.23 3.37
CA ILE A 49 -3.15 7.67 3.63
C ILE A 49 -3.02 8.48 2.34
N CYS A 50 -1.96 8.26 1.57
CA CYS A 50 -1.66 9.09 0.39
C CYS A 50 -2.10 8.46 -0.93
N GLN A 51 -2.56 7.21 -0.92
CA GLN A 51 -3.07 6.47 -2.08
C GLN A 51 -2.02 6.22 -3.18
N LYS A 52 -0.74 6.33 -2.84
CA LYS A 52 0.36 6.00 -3.74
C LYS A 52 0.74 4.52 -3.60
N ILE A 53 1.84 4.12 -4.26
CA ILE A 53 2.32 2.75 -4.21
C ILE A 53 2.72 2.39 -2.79
N PRO A 54 2.12 1.35 -2.19
CA PRO A 54 2.50 0.94 -0.84
C PRO A 54 3.79 0.12 -0.86
N THR A 55 4.57 0.21 0.22
CA THR A 55 5.81 -0.54 0.39
C THR A 55 5.77 -1.44 1.62
N LYS A 56 4.81 -1.21 2.52
CA LYS A 56 4.67 -1.96 3.77
C LYS A 56 3.24 -2.41 3.98
N ILE A 57 3.08 -3.55 4.66
CA ILE A 57 1.78 -4.05 5.08
C ILE A 57 1.73 -4.03 6.60
N ALA A 58 0.70 -3.43 7.16
CA ALA A 58 0.40 -3.48 8.59
C ALA A 58 -0.73 -4.49 8.80
N SER A 59 -0.45 -5.57 9.49
CA SER A 59 -1.43 -6.62 9.79
C SER A 59 -1.83 -6.57 11.25
N TYR A 60 -3.12 -6.44 11.51
CA TYR A 60 -3.70 -6.41 12.85
C TYR A 60 -4.43 -7.73 13.09
N ASP A 61 -4.06 -8.42 14.15
CA ASP A 61 -4.75 -9.66 14.55
C ASP A 61 -5.79 -9.31 15.62
N MET A 62 -7.07 -9.43 15.26
CA MET A 62 -8.20 -9.06 16.12
C MET A 62 -9.17 -10.23 16.22
N ASP A 63 -9.08 -10.99 17.30
CA ASP A 63 -10.06 -12.05 17.65
C ASP A 63 -10.42 -12.98 16.48
N GLY A 64 -9.39 -13.51 15.80
CA GLY A 64 -9.59 -14.44 14.68
C GLY A 64 -9.82 -13.76 13.34
N ILE A 65 -9.83 -12.42 13.29
CA ILE A 65 -9.93 -11.65 12.06
C ILE A 65 -8.62 -10.90 11.86
N SER A 66 -8.04 -10.97 10.66
CA SER A 66 -6.86 -10.18 10.31
C SER A 66 -7.27 -8.98 9.49
N LEU A 67 -7.00 -7.79 10.02
CA LEU A 67 -7.19 -6.54 9.29
C LEU A 67 -5.86 -6.15 8.67
N ILE A 68 -5.86 -5.88 7.37
CA ILE A 68 -4.64 -5.53 6.63
C ILE A 68 -4.78 -4.13 6.08
N GLU A 69 -3.78 -3.28 6.36
CA GLU A 69 -3.66 -1.95 5.80
C GLU A 69 -2.32 -1.84 5.09
N ARG A 70 -2.26 -1.07 4.00
CA ARG A 70 -1.05 -0.87 3.23
C ARG A 70 -0.59 0.57 3.36
N TYR A 71 0.73 0.77 3.48
CA TYR A 71 1.32 2.10 3.67
C TYR A 71 2.58 2.23 2.84
N CYS A 72 2.87 3.44 2.36
CA CYS A 72 4.18 3.76 1.82
C CYS A 72 5.14 4.09 2.97
N ASP A 73 6.44 4.16 2.68
CA ASP A 73 7.46 4.39 3.72
C ASP A 73 7.21 5.67 4.51
N LYS A 74 6.83 6.75 3.83
CA LYS A 74 6.57 8.03 4.48
C LYS A 74 5.32 7.99 5.36
N CYS A 75 4.26 7.36 4.88
CA CYS A 75 2.99 7.33 5.59
C CYS A 75 3.01 6.39 6.78
N ILE A 76 3.78 5.31 6.72
CA ILE A 76 3.89 4.40 7.86
C ILE A 76 4.59 5.08 9.04
N GLU A 77 5.56 5.95 8.78
CA GLU A 77 6.18 6.77 9.80
C GLU A 77 5.20 7.77 10.40
N LYS A 78 4.42 8.44 9.55
CA LYS A 78 3.40 9.40 9.99
C LYS A 78 2.29 8.74 10.81
N ALA A 79 1.94 7.51 10.48
CA ALA A 79 0.93 6.76 11.22
C ALA A 79 1.42 6.27 12.58
N ASN A 80 2.73 6.37 12.83
CA ASN A 80 3.36 6.01 14.11
C ASN A 80 3.09 4.56 14.51
N LEU A 81 3.14 3.67 13.53
CA LEU A 81 2.88 2.24 13.72
C LEU A 81 4.14 1.42 14.01
N THR A 82 5.31 2.03 13.86
CA THR A 82 6.60 1.37 14.09
C THR A 82 7.20 1.73 15.43
#